data_067f1269a1e4d2dbd860c90c2a432945
#
_entry.id   067f1269a1e4d2dbd860c90c2a432945
#
_cell.length_a   1.000
_cell.length_b   1.000
_cell.length_c   1.000
_cell.angle_alpha   90.00
_cell.angle_beta   90.00
_cell.angle_gamma   90.00
#
_symmetry.space_group_name_H-M   'P 1'
#
loop_
_entity.id
_entity.type
_entity.pdbx_description
1 polymer ?
#
loop_
_entity_poly.entity_id
_entity_poly.type
_entity_poly.pdbx_seq_one_letter_code
_entity_poly.pdbx_strand_id
1 'polypeptide(L)'
;MAVATRRRLGRNGLYLAGLSPAAFLLALFFVGPALWAVGSSFTNRALVGLDAANPRFVGLDNYTRLFSDPDFLRVILNSVIFVIGSAIIGQFVLGLLLALLLDHAQRRGFLASNFVYAAVLLAWVNPTIIAGFLWVAMFDFYNGSLNAGLHVVGGQPVNWLGQGPMLAVIIANTWRGTAFTMLIFLGALRTIPGDIYEAARVDGAGAVRRFWDHTLPILRPIAALTLLSVTMATFGTFILIQTLTNGGPAFQTEVIALYAFHEAFQNHAVGYGSTISVVMLALNLAFAIVFLRWSRARA
;
A
#
# COMPACT_ATOMS: atom_id res chain seq x y z
N MET A 1 -20.73 7.41 -47.99
CA MET A 1 -20.07 6.57 -46.92
C MET A 1 -18.59 6.87 -46.70
N ALA A 2 -17.80 7.31 -47.64
CA ALA A 2 -16.36 7.57 -47.54
C ALA A 2 -15.96 8.82 -46.70
N VAL A 3 -16.80 9.85 -46.59
CA VAL A 3 -16.50 11.11 -45.90
C VAL A 3 -16.54 10.96 -44.36
N ALA A 4 -17.40 10.09 -43.83
CA ALA A 4 -17.54 9.90 -42.39
C ALA A 4 -16.32 9.11 -41.77
N THR A 5 -15.73 8.24 -42.59
CA THR A 5 -14.56 7.43 -42.15
C THR A 5 -13.27 8.27 -42.07
N ARG A 6 -13.10 9.24 -43.00
CA ARG A 6 -11.93 10.16 -42.98
C ARG A 6 -11.94 11.13 -41.79
N ARG A 7 -13.10 11.61 -41.35
CA ARG A 7 -13.23 12.49 -40.17
C ARG A 7 -12.94 11.71 -38.85
N ARG A 8 -13.32 10.42 -38.78
CA ARG A 8 -13.01 9.59 -37.58
C ARG A 8 -11.54 9.30 -37.46
N LEU A 9 -10.82 8.99 -38.56
CA LEU A 9 -9.39 8.77 -38.58
C LEU A 9 -8.59 10.02 -38.14
N GLY A 10 -9.00 11.24 -38.61
CA GLY A 10 -8.37 12.48 -38.21
C GLY A 10 -8.54 12.81 -36.72
N ARG A 11 -9.72 12.54 -36.16
CA ARG A 11 -10.00 12.76 -34.73
C ARG A 11 -9.26 11.78 -33.82
N ASN A 12 -9.16 10.51 -34.19
CA ASN A 12 -8.40 9.50 -33.46
C ASN A 12 -6.89 9.78 -33.54
N GLY A 13 -6.38 10.27 -34.68
CA GLY A 13 -5.01 10.70 -34.83
C GLY A 13 -4.63 11.87 -33.91
N LEU A 14 -5.55 12.85 -33.78
CA LEU A 14 -5.34 13.98 -32.87
C LEU A 14 -5.33 13.54 -31.38
N TYR A 15 -6.20 12.61 -30.97
CA TYR A 15 -6.20 12.04 -29.63
C TYR A 15 -4.92 11.23 -29.36
N LEU A 16 -4.48 10.42 -30.32
CA LEU A 16 -3.23 9.66 -30.20
C LEU A 16 -2.02 10.59 -30.12
N ALA A 17 -1.98 11.65 -30.93
CA ALA A 17 -0.91 12.64 -30.85
C ALA A 17 -0.92 13.40 -29.51
N GLY A 18 -2.11 13.76 -28.98
CA GLY A 18 -2.25 14.40 -27.68
C GLY A 18 -1.84 13.51 -26.50
N LEU A 19 -2.04 12.20 -26.60
CA LEU A 19 -1.67 11.22 -25.56
C LEU A 19 -0.23 10.72 -25.70
N SER A 20 0.43 10.95 -26.86
CA SER A 20 1.78 10.40 -27.14
C SER A 20 2.85 10.83 -26.12
N PRO A 21 2.92 12.09 -25.61
CA PRO A 21 3.92 12.45 -24.61
C PRO A 21 3.74 11.65 -23.30
N ALA A 22 2.50 11.51 -22.85
CA ALA A 22 2.20 10.72 -21.65
C ALA A 22 2.52 9.23 -21.84
N ALA A 23 2.14 8.66 -23.00
CA ALA A 23 2.46 7.27 -23.33
C ALA A 23 3.98 7.04 -23.44
N PHE A 24 4.72 7.98 -24.01
CA PHE A 24 6.17 7.93 -24.08
C PHE A 24 6.82 7.95 -22.68
N LEU A 25 6.38 8.85 -21.80
CA LEU A 25 6.91 8.93 -20.43
C LEU A 25 6.59 7.66 -19.64
N LEU A 26 5.38 7.10 -19.78
CA LEU A 26 5.01 5.83 -19.17
C LEU A 26 5.86 4.69 -19.71
N ALA A 27 6.07 4.61 -21.02
CA ALA A 27 6.91 3.58 -21.61
C ALA A 27 8.37 3.69 -21.12
N LEU A 28 8.92 4.91 -21.07
CA LEU A 28 10.30 5.13 -20.67
C LEU A 28 10.55 4.89 -19.17
N PHE A 29 9.68 5.40 -18.30
CA PHE A 29 9.92 5.40 -16.84
C PHE A 29 9.27 4.25 -16.09
N PHE A 30 8.27 3.55 -16.68
CA PHE A 30 7.61 2.42 -16.04
C PHE A 30 7.86 1.12 -16.79
N VAL A 31 7.55 1.08 -18.07
CA VAL A 31 7.69 -0.17 -18.85
C VAL A 31 9.17 -0.50 -19.09
N GLY A 32 10.00 0.49 -19.41
CA GLY A 32 11.43 0.28 -19.64
C GLY A 32 12.15 -0.35 -18.45
N PRO A 33 12.10 0.23 -17.24
CA PRO A 33 12.68 -0.38 -16.03
C PRO A 33 12.09 -1.75 -15.69
N ALA A 34 10.80 -1.96 -15.89
CA ALA A 34 10.18 -3.27 -15.67
C ALA A 34 10.73 -4.33 -16.62
N LEU A 35 10.85 -4.02 -17.92
CA LEU A 35 11.46 -4.93 -18.91
C LEU A 35 12.94 -5.17 -18.60
N TRP A 36 13.66 -4.15 -18.15
CA TRP A 36 15.06 -4.31 -17.73
C TRP A 36 15.17 -5.24 -16.53
N ALA A 37 14.30 -5.11 -15.52
CA ALA A 37 14.24 -6.01 -14.36
C ALA A 37 13.92 -7.45 -14.78
N VAL A 38 12.95 -7.63 -15.70
CA VAL A 38 12.65 -8.95 -16.27
C VAL A 38 13.86 -9.53 -16.99
N GLY A 39 14.54 -8.75 -17.85
CA GLY A 39 15.77 -9.20 -18.53
C GLY A 39 16.90 -9.54 -17.55
N SER A 40 17.08 -8.69 -16.52
CA SER A 40 18.12 -8.90 -15.49
C SER A 40 17.85 -10.11 -14.62
N SER A 41 16.60 -10.51 -14.40
CA SER A 41 16.24 -11.69 -13.60
C SER A 41 16.76 -13.01 -14.16
N PHE A 42 17.04 -13.06 -15.47
CA PHE A 42 17.63 -14.23 -16.15
C PHE A 42 19.18 -14.18 -16.21
N THR A 43 19.80 -13.26 -15.49
CA THR A 43 21.26 -13.07 -15.50
C THR A 43 21.83 -13.16 -14.09
N ASN A 44 23.15 -13.44 -13.99
CA ASN A 44 23.90 -13.36 -12.74
C ASN A 44 24.41 -11.93 -12.44
N ARG A 45 23.79 -10.89 -13.02
CA ARG A 45 24.20 -9.51 -12.85
C ARG A 45 24.39 -9.12 -11.38
N ALA A 46 25.55 -8.49 -11.09
CA ALA A 46 25.87 -8.00 -9.76
C ALA A 46 26.26 -6.52 -9.81
N LEU A 47 26.38 -5.85 -8.63
CA LEU A 47 26.87 -4.47 -8.55
C LEU A 47 28.39 -4.39 -8.52
N VAL A 48 29.05 -5.47 -8.08
CA VAL A 48 30.50 -5.54 -7.90
C VAL A 48 31.05 -6.86 -8.42
N GLY A 49 32.37 -6.92 -8.66
CA GLY A 49 33.06 -8.13 -9.05
C GLY A 49 32.96 -8.46 -10.55
N LEU A 50 33.29 -9.69 -10.91
CA LEU A 50 33.36 -10.16 -12.30
C LEU A 50 31.96 -10.16 -12.97
N ASP A 51 30.93 -10.48 -12.24
CA ASP A 51 29.55 -10.56 -12.74
C ASP A 51 28.93 -9.16 -12.98
N ALA A 52 29.52 -8.10 -12.40
CA ALA A 52 29.19 -6.73 -12.74
C ALA A 52 29.77 -6.33 -14.11
N ALA A 53 31.01 -6.71 -14.38
CA ALA A 53 31.70 -6.40 -15.62
C ALA A 53 31.19 -7.25 -16.80
N ASN A 54 30.91 -8.54 -16.56
CA ASN A 54 30.51 -9.50 -17.59
C ASN A 54 29.30 -10.33 -17.12
N PRO A 55 28.10 -9.74 -17.08
CA PRO A 55 26.91 -10.48 -16.70
C PRO A 55 26.58 -11.55 -17.75
N ARG A 56 26.31 -12.77 -17.27
CA ARG A 56 25.98 -13.94 -18.10
C ARG A 56 24.51 -14.29 -17.97
N PHE A 57 23.96 -14.85 -19.02
CA PHE A 57 22.61 -15.44 -18.99
C PHE A 57 22.65 -16.76 -18.23
N VAL A 58 21.83 -16.87 -17.15
CA VAL A 58 21.74 -18.05 -16.31
C VAL A 58 20.37 -18.73 -16.38
N GLY A 59 19.52 -18.31 -17.31
CA GLY A 59 18.19 -18.90 -17.48
C GLY A 59 17.33 -18.76 -16.23
N LEU A 60 16.81 -19.89 -15.72
CA LEU A 60 15.91 -19.92 -14.57
C LEU A 60 16.61 -20.20 -13.23
N ASP A 61 17.94 -20.20 -13.17
CA ASP A 61 18.68 -20.53 -11.95
C ASP A 61 18.33 -19.63 -10.78
N ASN A 62 18.13 -18.34 -11.00
CA ASN A 62 17.68 -17.40 -9.97
C ASN A 62 16.27 -17.75 -9.42
N TYR A 63 15.39 -18.23 -10.29
CA TYR A 63 14.04 -18.65 -9.87
C TYR A 63 14.08 -19.96 -9.09
N THR A 64 14.88 -20.94 -9.55
CA THR A 64 15.04 -22.21 -8.81
C THR A 64 15.66 -21.96 -7.45
N ARG A 65 16.68 -21.09 -7.35
CA ARG A 65 17.25 -20.65 -6.08
C ARG A 65 16.18 -20.03 -5.18
N LEU A 66 15.38 -19.06 -5.68
CA LEU A 66 14.38 -18.36 -4.90
C LEU A 66 13.32 -19.31 -4.33
N PHE A 67 12.78 -20.22 -5.14
CA PHE A 67 11.75 -21.15 -4.67
C PHE A 67 12.28 -22.30 -3.81
N SER A 68 13.58 -22.51 -3.81
CA SER A 68 14.26 -23.47 -2.93
C SER A 68 14.77 -22.83 -1.62
N ASP A 69 14.70 -21.52 -1.50
CA ASP A 69 15.14 -20.78 -0.32
C ASP A 69 14.13 -20.94 0.82
N PRO A 70 14.51 -21.52 1.95
CA PRO A 70 13.62 -21.70 3.10
C PRO A 70 13.12 -20.36 3.67
N ASP A 71 13.91 -19.29 3.57
CA ASP A 71 13.53 -17.97 4.07
C ASP A 71 12.48 -17.29 3.18
N PHE A 72 12.41 -17.64 1.90
CA PHE A 72 11.46 -17.03 0.96
C PHE A 72 9.99 -17.24 1.36
N LEU A 73 9.63 -18.44 1.83
CA LEU A 73 8.26 -18.69 2.31
C LEU A 73 7.92 -17.80 3.51
N ARG A 74 8.89 -17.60 4.42
CA ARG A 74 8.74 -16.71 5.57
C ARG A 74 8.53 -15.26 5.14
N VAL A 75 9.31 -14.80 4.16
CA VAL A 75 9.19 -13.46 3.56
C VAL A 75 7.80 -13.24 2.94
N ILE A 76 7.27 -14.24 2.23
CA ILE A 76 5.90 -14.19 1.69
C ILE A 76 4.87 -14.11 2.82
N LEU A 77 4.96 -14.96 3.83
CA LEU A 77 4.04 -14.95 4.97
C LEU A 77 4.07 -13.62 5.72
N ASN A 78 5.25 -13.07 5.97
CA ASN A 78 5.42 -11.75 6.57
C ASN A 78 4.76 -10.67 5.73
N SER A 79 4.92 -10.72 4.39
CA SER A 79 4.30 -9.76 3.47
C SER A 79 2.78 -9.83 3.54
N VAL A 80 2.22 -11.04 3.59
CA VAL A 80 0.77 -11.24 3.73
C VAL A 80 0.26 -10.73 5.08
N ILE A 81 0.94 -11.06 6.19
CA ILE A 81 0.59 -10.58 7.54
C ILE A 81 0.65 -9.04 7.59
N PHE A 82 1.71 -8.45 7.05
CA PHE A 82 1.87 -7.00 6.98
C PHE A 82 0.76 -6.33 6.18
N VAL A 83 0.41 -6.86 5.01
CA VAL A 83 -0.66 -6.31 4.17
C VAL A 83 -2.03 -6.48 4.84
N ILE A 84 -2.35 -7.65 5.36
CA ILE A 84 -3.64 -7.87 6.04
C ILE A 84 -3.73 -6.97 7.28
N GLY A 85 -2.72 -6.95 8.12
CA GLY A 85 -2.71 -6.17 9.36
C GLY A 85 -2.76 -4.67 9.11
N SER A 86 -1.88 -4.15 8.25
CA SER A 86 -1.78 -2.70 8.07
C SER A 86 -2.70 -2.14 6.98
N ALA A 87 -2.82 -2.76 5.79
CA ALA A 87 -3.64 -2.22 4.72
C ALA A 87 -5.13 -2.50 4.92
N ILE A 88 -5.49 -3.76 5.17
CA ILE A 88 -6.90 -4.17 5.22
C ILE A 88 -7.51 -3.80 6.57
N ILE A 89 -6.95 -4.31 7.67
CA ILE A 89 -7.50 -4.07 9.03
C ILE A 89 -7.18 -2.65 9.48
N GLY A 90 -5.93 -2.23 9.36
CA GLY A 90 -5.48 -0.91 9.78
C GLY A 90 -6.03 0.21 8.91
N GLN A 91 -5.38 0.47 7.78
CA GLN A 91 -5.67 1.65 6.96
C GLN A 91 -7.10 1.71 6.41
N PHE A 92 -7.60 0.59 5.87
CA PHE A 92 -8.92 0.57 5.24
C PHE A 92 -10.04 0.71 6.26
N VAL A 93 -10.06 -0.11 7.32
CA VAL A 93 -11.14 -0.08 8.32
C VAL A 93 -11.07 1.20 9.15
N LEU A 94 -9.88 1.56 9.69
CA LEU A 94 -9.75 2.79 10.48
C LEU A 94 -10.01 4.04 9.64
N GLY A 95 -9.56 4.06 8.36
CA GLY A 95 -9.82 5.18 7.46
C GLY A 95 -11.31 5.38 7.19
N LEU A 96 -12.05 4.28 6.96
CA LEU A 96 -13.50 4.34 6.82
C LEU A 96 -14.18 4.82 8.10
N LEU A 97 -13.79 4.28 9.26
CA LEU A 97 -14.34 4.70 10.55
C LEU A 97 -14.08 6.18 10.83
N LEU A 98 -12.86 6.65 10.60
CA LEU A 98 -12.51 8.07 10.76
C LEU A 98 -13.30 8.95 9.78
N ALA A 99 -13.47 8.52 8.53
CA ALA A 99 -14.27 9.28 7.56
C ALA A 99 -15.72 9.41 8.00
N LEU A 100 -16.34 8.33 8.49
CA LEU A 100 -17.71 8.35 9.01
C LEU A 100 -17.86 9.27 10.23
N LEU A 101 -16.91 9.18 11.18
CA LEU A 101 -16.91 10.03 12.37
C LEU A 101 -16.71 11.50 12.02
N LEU A 102 -15.77 11.79 11.12
CA LEU A 102 -15.49 13.17 10.68
C LEU A 102 -16.64 13.77 9.89
N ASP A 103 -17.26 13.01 8.96
CA ASP A 103 -18.42 13.49 8.22
C ASP A 103 -19.56 13.84 9.19
N HIS A 104 -19.84 12.96 10.15
CA HIS A 104 -20.86 13.20 11.17
C HIS A 104 -20.54 14.42 12.06
N ALA A 105 -19.30 14.56 12.52
CA ALA A 105 -18.89 15.66 13.39
C ALA A 105 -18.90 17.01 12.63
N GLN A 106 -18.41 17.03 11.39
CA GLN A 106 -18.39 18.25 10.56
C GLN A 106 -19.80 18.72 10.19
N ARG A 107 -20.73 17.80 9.86
CA ARG A 107 -22.15 18.15 9.63
C ARG A 107 -22.83 18.75 10.87
N ARG A 108 -22.35 18.46 12.06
CA ARG A 108 -22.82 19.03 13.33
C ARG A 108 -22.07 20.29 13.78
N GLY A 109 -21.09 20.75 13.01
CA GLY A 109 -20.30 21.94 13.32
C GLY A 109 -19.29 21.78 14.47
N PHE A 110 -18.87 20.54 14.81
CA PHE A 110 -17.85 20.32 15.83
C PHE A 110 -16.47 20.80 15.36
N LEU A 111 -15.96 21.88 15.94
CA LEU A 111 -14.65 22.45 15.56
C LEU A 111 -13.48 21.49 15.78
N ALA A 112 -13.55 20.62 16.78
CA ALA A 112 -12.52 19.61 17.04
C ALA A 112 -12.32 18.64 15.86
N SER A 113 -13.30 18.46 14.98
CA SER A 113 -13.20 17.61 13.80
C SER A 113 -12.13 18.11 12.81
N ASN A 114 -11.95 19.43 12.69
CA ASN A 114 -10.95 20.02 11.82
C ASN A 114 -9.53 19.77 12.36
N PHE A 115 -9.35 19.76 13.69
CA PHE A 115 -8.08 19.41 14.30
C PHE A 115 -7.73 17.94 14.07
N VAL A 116 -8.68 17.03 14.28
CA VAL A 116 -8.48 15.60 14.01
C VAL A 116 -8.15 15.36 12.54
N TYR A 117 -8.90 16.02 11.64
CA TYR A 117 -8.62 15.96 10.19
C TYR A 117 -7.20 16.41 9.86
N ALA A 118 -6.76 17.56 10.40
CA ALA A 118 -5.42 18.07 10.19
C ALA A 118 -4.34 17.16 10.78
N ALA A 119 -4.55 16.62 11.98
CA ALA A 119 -3.61 15.69 12.63
C ALA A 119 -3.40 14.39 11.82
N VAL A 120 -4.47 13.83 11.30
CA VAL A 120 -4.40 12.63 10.43
C VAL A 120 -3.68 12.93 9.11
N LEU A 121 -3.93 14.10 8.51
CA LEU A 121 -3.22 14.52 7.29
C LEU A 121 -1.73 14.71 7.52
N LEU A 122 -1.33 15.28 8.66
CA LEU A 122 0.08 15.45 9.01
C LEU A 122 0.82 14.12 9.05
N ALA A 123 0.18 13.03 9.48
CA ALA A 123 0.77 11.70 9.44
C ALA A 123 1.13 11.26 8.00
N TRP A 124 0.27 11.55 7.03
CA TRP A 124 0.45 11.15 5.64
C TRP A 124 1.45 11.99 4.86
N VAL A 125 1.52 13.29 5.14
CA VAL A 125 2.42 14.25 4.47
C VAL A 125 3.87 13.99 4.85
N ASN A 126 4.14 13.37 6.01
CA ASN A 126 5.51 13.07 6.44
C ASN A 126 6.21 12.12 5.46
N PRO A 127 7.46 12.43 5.04
CA PRO A 127 8.29 11.50 4.31
C PRO A 127 8.44 10.17 5.06
N THR A 128 8.37 9.05 4.33
CA THR A 128 8.34 7.69 4.93
C THR A 128 9.51 7.43 5.89
N ILE A 129 10.71 7.90 5.53
CA ILE A 129 11.90 7.73 6.36
C ILE A 129 11.80 8.53 7.69
N ILE A 130 11.26 9.75 7.64
CA ILE A 130 11.04 10.58 8.85
C ILE A 130 9.99 9.91 9.73
N ALA A 131 8.89 9.44 9.15
CA ALA A 131 7.88 8.67 9.88
C ALA A 131 8.49 7.44 10.57
N GLY A 132 9.41 6.73 9.88
CA GLY A 132 10.17 5.62 10.46
C GLY A 132 10.95 6.02 11.70
N PHE A 133 11.76 7.07 11.63
CA PHE A 133 12.53 7.56 12.79
C PHE A 133 11.65 8.08 13.94
N LEU A 134 10.53 8.74 13.64
CA LEU A 134 9.56 9.13 14.66
C LEU A 134 9.04 7.91 15.43
N TRP A 135 8.69 6.84 14.71
CA TRP A 135 8.20 5.61 15.32
C TRP A 135 9.30 4.83 16.06
N VAL A 136 10.57 4.86 15.59
CA VAL A 136 11.71 4.32 16.36
C VAL A 136 11.80 5.01 17.72
N ALA A 137 11.72 6.36 17.74
CA ALA A 137 11.74 7.12 18.98
C ALA A 137 10.51 6.84 19.87
N MET A 138 9.32 6.67 19.29
CA MET A 138 8.10 6.33 20.04
C MET A 138 8.14 4.92 20.64
N PHE A 139 8.76 3.96 19.95
CA PHE A 139 8.91 2.57 20.38
C PHE A 139 10.15 2.32 21.26
N ASP A 140 10.97 3.35 21.53
CA ASP A 140 12.14 3.16 22.38
C ASP A 140 11.75 2.57 23.74
N PHE A 141 12.53 1.59 24.20
CA PHE A 141 12.19 0.81 25.40
C PHE A 141 12.23 1.67 26.67
N TYR A 142 13.22 2.55 26.77
CA TYR A 142 13.45 3.34 27.98
C TYR A 142 12.77 4.71 27.97
N ASN A 143 12.84 5.42 26.84
CA ASN A 143 12.43 6.80 26.73
C ASN A 143 11.25 7.00 25.76
N GLY A 144 10.72 5.91 25.16
CA GLY A 144 9.64 5.99 24.17
C GLY A 144 8.32 6.46 24.79
N SER A 145 7.64 7.35 24.07
CA SER A 145 6.37 7.92 24.51
C SER A 145 5.27 6.87 24.71
N LEU A 146 5.29 5.75 23.97
CA LEU A 146 4.34 4.67 24.16
C LEU A 146 4.54 3.97 25.51
N ASN A 147 5.77 3.68 25.88
CA ASN A 147 6.08 3.06 27.17
C ASN A 147 5.85 4.07 28.32
N ALA A 148 6.13 5.36 28.11
CA ALA A 148 5.77 6.38 29.08
C ALA A 148 4.25 6.43 29.32
N GLY A 149 3.44 6.34 28.25
CA GLY A 149 1.99 6.26 28.34
C GLY A 149 1.50 4.98 29.05
N LEU A 150 2.11 3.83 28.76
CA LEU A 150 1.81 2.57 29.47
C LEU A 150 2.10 2.67 30.98
N HIS A 151 3.22 3.29 31.34
CA HIS A 151 3.60 3.47 32.74
C HIS A 151 2.56 4.31 33.51
N VAL A 152 1.99 5.35 32.89
CA VAL A 152 0.95 6.21 33.51
C VAL A 152 -0.29 5.40 33.90
N VAL A 153 -0.64 4.36 33.13
CA VAL A 153 -1.79 3.48 33.40
C VAL A 153 -1.39 2.20 34.18
N GLY A 154 -0.17 2.16 34.73
CA GLY A 154 0.33 1.04 35.55
C GLY A 154 0.81 -0.17 34.73
N GLY A 155 0.98 -0.03 33.41
CA GLY A 155 1.51 -1.08 32.54
C GLY A 155 3.02 -1.22 32.63
N GLN A 156 3.50 -2.42 32.26
CA GLN A 156 4.94 -2.69 32.15
C GLN A 156 5.48 -2.20 30.79
N PRO A 157 6.75 -1.77 30.73
CA PRO A 157 7.37 -1.38 29.46
C PRO A 157 7.48 -2.59 28.52
N VAL A 158 7.19 -2.35 27.24
CA VAL A 158 7.19 -3.36 26.17
C VAL A 158 8.37 -3.11 25.25
N ASN A 159 9.14 -4.14 24.93
CA ASN A 159 10.15 -4.07 23.89
C ASN A 159 9.49 -4.27 22.51
N TRP A 160 8.89 -3.20 21.98
CA TRP A 160 8.11 -3.22 20.75
C TRP A 160 8.85 -3.78 19.54
N LEU A 161 10.11 -3.35 19.34
CA LEU A 161 10.92 -3.74 18.19
C LEU A 161 11.63 -5.08 18.38
N GLY A 162 11.73 -5.58 19.62
CA GLY A 162 12.35 -6.89 19.91
C GLY A 162 11.37 -8.04 20.05
N GLN A 163 10.24 -7.83 20.73
CA GLN A 163 9.26 -8.88 21.03
C GLN A 163 8.08 -8.93 20.06
N GLY A 164 7.71 -7.79 19.47
CA GLY A 164 6.58 -7.68 18.54
C GLY A 164 6.89 -6.83 17.32
N PRO A 165 8.00 -7.05 16.61
CA PRO A 165 8.46 -6.13 15.56
C PRO A 165 7.47 -6.02 14.41
N MET A 166 6.79 -7.08 14.02
CA MET A 166 5.77 -7.04 12.96
C MET A 166 4.56 -6.19 13.38
N LEU A 167 4.13 -6.28 14.65
CA LEU A 167 3.05 -5.44 15.17
C LEU A 167 3.45 -3.96 15.16
N ALA A 168 4.68 -3.64 15.58
CA ALA A 168 5.20 -2.28 15.55
C ALA A 168 5.20 -1.69 14.13
N VAL A 169 5.66 -2.47 13.15
CA VAL A 169 5.65 -2.08 11.74
C VAL A 169 4.21 -1.89 11.22
N ILE A 170 3.28 -2.77 11.58
CA ILE A 170 1.86 -2.67 11.22
C ILE A 170 1.26 -1.38 11.79
N ILE A 171 1.50 -1.07 13.07
CA ILE A 171 1.00 0.15 13.72
C ILE A 171 1.53 1.41 13.01
N ALA A 172 2.84 1.48 12.76
CA ALA A 172 3.46 2.62 12.10
C ALA A 172 2.92 2.84 10.67
N ASN A 173 2.78 1.77 9.89
CA ASN A 173 2.24 1.85 8.53
C ASN A 173 0.75 2.17 8.51
N THR A 174 -0.02 1.66 9.47
CA THR A 174 -1.43 1.99 9.65
C THR A 174 -1.59 3.48 9.95
N TRP A 175 -0.86 4.00 10.94
CA TRP A 175 -0.89 5.42 11.29
C TRP A 175 -0.66 6.32 10.07
N ARG A 176 0.37 5.99 9.27
CA ARG A 176 0.73 6.77 8.09
C ARG A 176 -0.30 6.66 6.97
N GLY A 177 -0.79 5.46 6.68
CA GLY A 177 -1.63 5.20 5.51
C GLY A 177 -3.12 5.46 5.70
N THR A 178 -3.59 5.55 6.95
CA THR A 178 -5.02 5.74 7.27
C THR A 178 -5.59 7.04 6.69
N ALA A 179 -4.79 8.10 6.60
CA ALA A 179 -5.22 9.38 6.06
C ALA A 179 -5.68 9.30 4.61
N PHE A 180 -4.97 8.56 3.77
CA PHE A 180 -5.33 8.37 2.37
C PHE A 180 -6.73 7.74 2.23
N THR A 181 -6.98 6.68 2.97
CA THR A 181 -8.28 5.99 2.97
C THR A 181 -9.39 6.89 3.54
N MET A 182 -9.11 7.58 4.63
CA MET A 182 -10.02 8.54 5.26
C MET A 182 -10.44 9.62 4.27
N LEU A 183 -9.50 10.22 3.53
CA LEU A 183 -9.78 11.27 2.56
C LEU A 183 -10.69 10.80 1.42
N ILE A 184 -10.40 9.62 0.87
CA ILE A 184 -11.19 9.06 -0.22
C ILE A 184 -12.62 8.78 0.26
N PHE A 185 -12.78 8.16 1.42
CA PHE A 185 -14.11 7.88 1.94
C PHE A 185 -14.86 9.14 2.38
N LEU A 186 -14.17 10.12 2.97
CA LEU A 186 -14.80 11.39 3.35
C LEU A 186 -15.31 12.15 2.11
N GLY A 187 -14.52 12.17 1.03
CA GLY A 187 -14.94 12.70 -0.26
C GLY A 187 -16.16 11.97 -0.82
N ALA A 188 -16.14 10.63 -0.80
CA ALA A 188 -17.23 9.80 -1.29
C ALA A 188 -18.52 9.96 -0.47
N LEU A 189 -18.42 10.03 0.87
CA LEU A 189 -19.58 10.25 1.75
C LEU A 189 -20.29 11.58 1.46
N ARG A 190 -19.54 12.60 1.06
CA ARG A 190 -20.10 13.92 0.72
C ARG A 190 -20.85 13.95 -0.61
N THR A 191 -20.64 12.97 -1.48
CA THR A 191 -21.40 12.86 -2.75
C THR A 191 -22.76 12.21 -2.57
N ILE A 192 -23.03 11.56 -1.41
CA ILE A 192 -24.32 10.93 -1.14
C ILE A 192 -25.36 12.01 -0.82
N PRO A 193 -26.47 12.10 -1.59
CA PRO A 193 -27.53 13.08 -1.34
C PRO A 193 -28.13 12.90 0.05
N GLY A 194 -28.41 14.03 0.72
CA GLY A 194 -29.00 14.06 2.06
C GLY A 194 -30.39 13.39 2.12
N ASP A 195 -31.15 13.55 1.04
CA ASP A 195 -32.51 13.02 0.90
C ASP A 195 -32.60 11.49 1.13
N ILE A 196 -31.54 10.74 0.72
CA ILE A 196 -31.45 9.29 0.98
C ILE A 196 -31.45 9.01 2.48
N TYR A 197 -30.71 9.79 3.25
CA TYR A 197 -30.68 9.64 4.71
C TYR A 197 -31.94 10.13 5.40
N GLU A 198 -32.62 11.11 4.82
CA GLU A 198 -33.89 11.64 5.33
C GLU A 198 -35.02 10.64 5.10
N ALA A 199 -35.14 10.09 3.89
CA ALA A 199 -36.09 9.02 3.58
C ALA A 199 -35.89 7.81 4.50
N ALA A 200 -34.65 7.34 4.65
CA ALA A 200 -34.35 6.22 5.54
C ALA A 200 -34.69 6.50 7.03
N ARG A 201 -34.64 7.77 7.47
CA ARG A 201 -35.07 8.16 8.82
C ARG A 201 -36.59 8.12 8.97
N VAL A 202 -37.32 8.55 7.95
CA VAL A 202 -38.79 8.47 7.94
C VAL A 202 -39.24 7.02 7.99
N ASP A 203 -38.51 6.10 7.32
CA ASP A 203 -38.74 4.65 7.35
C ASP A 203 -38.28 3.99 8.68
N GLY A 204 -37.84 4.77 9.67
CA GLY A 204 -37.46 4.28 11.00
C GLY A 204 -36.07 3.61 11.02
N ALA A 205 -35.24 3.75 9.97
CA ALA A 205 -33.92 3.14 9.94
C ALA A 205 -32.95 3.81 10.92
N GLY A 206 -32.45 3.07 11.92
CA GLY A 206 -31.37 3.49 12.84
C GLY A 206 -30.03 3.68 12.11
N ALA A 207 -29.03 4.26 12.77
CA ALA A 207 -27.72 4.59 12.18
C ALA A 207 -27.00 3.39 11.54
N VAL A 208 -27.02 2.23 12.24
CA VAL A 208 -26.38 1.00 11.76
C VAL A 208 -27.08 0.49 10.50
N ARG A 209 -28.41 0.45 10.49
CA ARG A 209 -29.18 0.03 9.33
C ARG A 209 -28.96 0.94 8.14
N ARG A 210 -28.94 2.28 8.34
CA ARG A 210 -28.60 3.24 7.28
C ARG A 210 -27.21 3.03 6.70
N PHE A 211 -26.23 2.68 7.53
CA PHE A 211 -24.88 2.37 7.05
C PHE A 211 -24.89 1.13 6.15
N TRP A 212 -25.47 0.01 6.58
CA TRP A 212 -25.43 -1.24 5.83
C TRP A 212 -26.33 -1.25 4.59
N ASP A 213 -27.52 -0.62 4.67
CA ASP A 213 -28.52 -0.69 3.60
C ASP A 213 -28.36 0.42 2.56
N HIS A 214 -27.76 1.56 2.93
CA HIS A 214 -27.65 2.72 2.03
C HIS A 214 -26.20 3.17 1.84
N THR A 215 -25.46 3.46 2.90
CA THR A 215 -24.11 4.05 2.79
C THR A 215 -23.13 3.08 2.15
N LEU A 216 -23.00 1.88 2.71
CA LEU A 216 -22.03 0.90 2.25
C LEU A 216 -22.28 0.42 0.81
N PRO A 217 -23.51 0.15 0.36
CA PRO A 217 -23.79 -0.17 -1.04
C PRO A 217 -23.35 0.93 -2.03
N ILE A 218 -23.62 2.20 -1.69
CA ILE A 218 -23.20 3.34 -2.53
C ILE A 218 -21.67 3.48 -2.56
N LEU A 219 -21.01 3.23 -1.43
CA LEU A 219 -19.55 3.31 -1.33
C LEU A 219 -18.82 2.11 -1.94
N ARG A 220 -19.49 0.97 -2.21
CA ARG A 220 -18.83 -0.26 -2.69
C ARG A 220 -17.82 -0.06 -3.83
N PRO A 221 -18.12 0.66 -4.92
CA PRO A 221 -17.15 0.82 -6.01
C PRO A 221 -15.88 1.55 -5.56
N ILE A 222 -16.05 2.61 -4.76
CA ILE A 222 -14.92 3.39 -4.22
C ILE A 222 -14.17 2.58 -3.16
N ALA A 223 -14.87 1.86 -2.30
CA ALA A 223 -14.28 0.98 -1.30
C ALA A 223 -13.42 -0.10 -1.95
N ALA A 224 -13.89 -0.70 -3.03
CA ALA A 224 -13.14 -1.68 -3.81
C ALA A 224 -11.85 -1.07 -4.37
N LEU A 225 -11.93 0.06 -5.06
CA LEU A 225 -10.74 0.73 -5.60
C LEU A 225 -9.77 1.19 -4.52
N THR A 226 -10.28 1.69 -3.39
CA THR A 226 -9.45 2.11 -2.26
C THR A 226 -8.72 0.92 -1.64
N LEU A 227 -9.43 -0.20 -1.42
CA LEU A 227 -8.83 -1.43 -0.88
C LEU A 227 -7.73 -1.95 -1.80
N LEU A 228 -7.97 -2.00 -3.12
CA LEU A 228 -6.95 -2.37 -4.09
C LEU A 228 -5.73 -1.45 -3.99
N SER A 229 -5.95 -0.15 -3.97
CA SER A 229 -4.87 0.85 -3.96
C SER A 229 -4.00 0.75 -2.70
N VAL A 230 -4.60 0.66 -1.50
CA VAL A 230 -3.83 0.56 -0.25
C VAL A 230 -3.11 -0.78 -0.13
N THR A 231 -3.70 -1.86 -0.63
CA THR A 231 -3.09 -3.19 -0.64
C THR A 231 -1.84 -3.20 -1.52
N MET A 232 -1.95 -2.71 -2.75
CA MET A 232 -0.81 -2.65 -3.68
C MET A 232 0.29 -1.71 -3.17
N ALA A 233 -0.07 -0.55 -2.64
CA ALA A 233 0.89 0.39 -2.06
C ALA A 233 1.63 -0.21 -0.85
N THR A 234 0.90 -0.88 0.04
CA THR A 234 1.49 -1.53 1.22
C THR A 234 2.38 -2.70 0.85
N PHE A 235 2.02 -3.50 -0.16
CA PHE A 235 2.83 -4.62 -0.63
C PHE A 235 4.19 -4.15 -1.18
N GLY A 236 4.28 -2.93 -1.73
CA GLY A 236 5.53 -2.30 -2.18
C GLY A 236 6.27 -1.51 -1.10
N THR A 237 5.77 -1.43 0.12
CA THR A 237 6.39 -0.64 1.19
C THR A 237 7.59 -1.37 1.79
N PHE A 238 8.78 -0.75 1.72
CA PHE A 238 9.98 -1.29 2.37
C PHE A 238 10.73 -0.24 3.22
N ILE A 239 10.77 1.04 2.82
CA ILE A 239 11.54 2.09 3.50
C ILE A 239 11.15 2.22 4.97
N LEU A 240 9.87 2.13 5.30
CA LEU A 240 9.38 2.21 6.69
C LEU A 240 9.92 1.02 7.51
N ILE A 241 9.85 -0.19 6.95
CA ILE A 241 10.29 -1.42 7.61
C ILE A 241 11.80 -1.41 7.78
N GLN A 242 12.52 -1.01 6.73
CA GLN A 242 13.98 -0.84 6.77
C GLN A 242 14.40 0.13 7.89
N THR A 243 13.72 1.26 8.03
CA THR A 243 14.05 2.27 9.05
C THR A 243 13.74 1.76 10.47
N LEU A 244 12.62 1.03 10.66
CA LEU A 244 12.18 0.56 11.97
C LEU A 244 12.98 -0.65 12.48
N THR A 245 13.16 -1.66 11.65
CA THR A 245 13.62 -2.98 12.05
C THR A 245 14.69 -3.56 11.13
N ASN A 246 14.88 -2.96 9.94
CA ASN A 246 15.74 -3.52 8.88
C ASN A 246 15.47 -5.01 8.60
N GLY A 247 14.18 -5.43 8.63
CA GLY A 247 13.77 -6.82 8.43
C GLY A 247 13.88 -7.72 9.65
N GLY A 248 14.57 -7.25 10.72
CA GLY A 248 14.88 -8.03 11.93
C GLY A 248 13.82 -7.99 13.03
N PRO A 249 14.11 -8.63 14.19
CA PRO A 249 15.17 -9.62 14.36
C PRO A 249 14.88 -10.92 13.57
N ALA A 250 15.92 -11.60 13.11
CA ALA A 250 15.85 -12.92 12.48
C ALA A 250 14.75 -13.05 11.42
N PHE A 251 14.68 -12.14 10.43
CA PHE A 251 13.71 -12.11 9.35
C PHE A 251 12.23 -11.94 9.78
N GLN A 252 11.95 -11.53 11.03
CA GLN A 252 10.56 -11.44 11.52
C GLN A 252 9.73 -10.34 10.84
N THR A 253 10.38 -9.35 10.25
CA THR A 253 9.72 -8.26 9.52
C THR A 253 10.23 -8.14 8.08
N GLU A 254 10.98 -9.11 7.61
CA GLU A 254 11.45 -9.17 6.24
C GLU A 254 10.24 -9.42 5.32
N VAL A 255 9.89 -8.42 4.52
CA VAL A 255 8.84 -8.51 3.49
C VAL A 255 9.47 -8.58 2.11
N ILE A 256 8.72 -9.03 1.10
CA ILE A 256 9.25 -9.28 -0.25
C ILE A 256 9.92 -8.05 -0.87
N ALA A 257 9.39 -6.85 -0.65
CA ALA A 257 9.96 -5.61 -1.16
C ALA A 257 11.31 -5.28 -0.50
N LEU A 258 11.45 -5.52 0.81
CA LEU A 258 12.70 -5.33 1.55
C LEU A 258 13.72 -6.41 1.17
N TYR A 259 13.29 -7.65 1.04
CA TYR A 259 14.12 -8.76 0.62
C TYR A 259 14.72 -8.54 -0.77
N ALA A 260 13.90 -8.06 -1.72
CA ALA A 260 14.41 -7.67 -3.05
C ALA A 260 15.48 -6.57 -2.97
N PHE A 261 15.28 -5.59 -2.08
CA PHE A 261 16.25 -4.51 -1.86
C PHE A 261 17.55 -5.04 -1.22
N HIS A 262 17.47 -5.88 -0.19
CA HIS A 262 18.64 -6.46 0.45
C HIS A 262 19.47 -7.30 -0.52
N GLU A 263 18.82 -8.16 -1.30
CA GLU A 263 19.53 -9.00 -2.29
C GLU A 263 20.16 -8.17 -3.41
N ALA A 264 19.42 -7.20 -3.96
CA ALA A 264 19.94 -6.40 -5.06
C ALA A 264 21.08 -5.45 -4.65
N PHE A 265 20.94 -4.77 -3.49
CA PHE A 265 21.79 -3.64 -3.13
C PHE A 265 22.75 -3.93 -1.98
N GLN A 266 22.35 -4.67 -0.95
CA GLN A 266 23.24 -5.02 0.16
C GLN A 266 24.10 -6.25 -0.17
N ASN A 267 23.48 -7.28 -0.78
CA ASN A 267 24.17 -8.49 -1.21
C ASN A 267 24.73 -8.35 -2.64
N HIS A 268 24.53 -7.19 -3.27
CA HIS A 268 25.02 -6.86 -4.60
C HIS A 268 24.56 -7.79 -5.74
N ALA A 269 23.56 -8.65 -5.50
CA ALA A 269 23.05 -9.64 -6.45
C ALA A 269 21.86 -9.10 -7.24
N VAL A 270 22.10 -8.16 -8.19
CA VAL A 270 21.04 -7.47 -8.95
C VAL A 270 20.15 -8.45 -9.73
N GLY A 271 20.71 -9.46 -10.35
CA GLY A 271 19.97 -10.49 -11.09
C GLY A 271 18.96 -11.22 -10.18
N TYR A 272 19.42 -11.63 -9.00
CA TYR A 272 18.57 -12.30 -8.01
C TYR A 272 17.52 -11.37 -7.40
N GLY A 273 17.90 -10.15 -7.00
CA GLY A 273 16.95 -9.12 -6.53
C GLY A 273 15.91 -8.73 -7.58
N SER A 274 16.31 -8.71 -8.88
CA SER A 274 15.38 -8.55 -9.98
C SER A 274 14.39 -9.71 -10.11
N THR A 275 14.83 -10.95 -9.86
CA THR A 275 13.95 -12.13 -9.83
C THR A 275 12.88 -11.99 -8.76
N ILE A 276 13.25 -11.59 -7.54
CA ILE A 276 12.31 -11.33 -6.44
C ILE A 276 11.32 -10.23 -6.83
N SER A 277 11.80 -9.15 -7.45
CA SER A 277 10.96 -8.05 -7.93
C SER A 277 9.97 -8.48 -9.02
N VAL A 278 10.37 -9.37 -9.95
CA VAL A 278 9.49 -9.93 -10.98
C VAL A 278 8.41 -10.83 -10.36
N VAL A 279 8.78 -11.66 -9.38
CA VAL A 279 7.80 -12.47 -8.64
C VAL A 279 6.83 -11.58 -7.87
N MET A 280 7.32 -10.54 -7.22
CA MET A 280 6.48 -9.53 -6.54
C MET A 280 5.51 -8.85 -7.52
N LEU A 281 5.97 -8.46 -8.71
CA LEU A 281 5.13 -7.90 -9.76
C LEU A 281 4.05 -8.89 -10.21
N ALA A 282 4.40 -10.16 -10.42
CA ALA A 282 3.46 -11.21 -10.80
C ALA A 282 2.38 -11.42 -9.72
N LEU A 283 2.76 -11.42 -8.43
CA LEU A 283 1.82 -11.51 -7.31
C LEU A 283 0.87 -10.30 -7.25
N ASN A 284 1.38 -9.09 -7.45
CA ASN A 284 0.56 -7.88 -7.52
C ASN A 284 -0.43 -7.92 -8.68
N LEU A 285 0.02 -8.33 -9.87
CA LEU A 285 -0.86 -8.48 -11.04
C LEU A 285 -1.93 -9.55 -10.82
N ALA A 286 -1.57 -10.71 -10.27
CA ALA A 286 -2.52 -11.77 -9.95
C ALA A 286 -3.58 -11.26 -8.96
N PHE A 287 -3.16 -10.58 -7.89
CA PHE A 287 -4.06 -9.98 -6.92
C PHE A 287 -4.99 -8.95 -7.58
N ALA A 288 -4.45 -8.04 -8.40
CA ALA A 288 -5.25 -7.03 -9.10
C ALA A 288 -6.28 -7.66 -10.04
N ILE A 289 -5.90 -8.69 -10.81
CA ILE A 289 -6.80 -9.39 -11.73
C ILE A 289 -7.92 -10.09 -10.97
N VAL A 290 -7.59 -10.84 -9.91
CA VAL A 290 -8.57 -11.53 -9.06
C VAL A 290 -9.54 -10.53 -8.46
N PHE A 291 -9.02 -9.45 -7.91
CA PHE A 291 -9.81 -8.39 -7.29
C PHE A 291 -10.76 -7.70 -8.28
N LEU A 292 -10.28 -7.32 -9.47
CA LEU A 292 -11.08 -6.69 -10.51
C LEU A 292 -12.19 -7.62 -11.04
N ARG A 293 -11.89 -8.90 -11.20
CA ARG A 293 -12.91 -9.90 -11.59
C ARG A 293 -13.99 -10.04 -10.52
N TRP A 294 -13.58 -10.13 -9.25
CA TRP A 294 -14.52 -10.23 -8.13
C TRP A 294 -15.39 -8.97 -7.98
N SER A 295 -14.82 -7.80 -8.15
CA SER A 295 -15.51 -6.52 -8.10
C SER A 295 -16.54 -6.37 -9.22
N ARG A 296 -16.22 -6.80 -10.46
CA ARG A 296 -17.15 -6.76 -11.60
C ARG A 296 -18.30 -7.76 -11.49
N ALA A 297 -18.08 -8.91 -10.87
CA ALA A 297 -19.12 -9.93 -10.71
C ALA A 297 -20.23 -9.55 -9.73
N ARG A 298 -20.05 -8.45 -8.98
CA ARG A 298 -21.00 -7.95 -7.98
C ARG A 298 -21.53 -6.53 -8.25
N ALA A 299 -21.12 -5.93 -9.36
CA ALA A 299 -21.68 -4.67 -9.88
C ALA A 299 -22.75 -4.93 -10.95
#